data_6cbfe0714d37b748a4139e32333e12eb
#
_entry.id   6cbfe0714d37b748a4139e32333e12eb
#
_cell.length_a   1.000
_cell.length_b   1.000
_cell.length_c   1.000
_cell.angle_alpha   90.00
_cell.angle_beta   90.00
_cell.angle_gamma   90.00
#
_symmetry.space_group_name_H-M   'P 1'
#
loop_
_entity.id
_entity.type
_entity.pdbx_description
1 polymer ?
#
loop_
_entity_poly.entity_id
_entity_poly.type
_entity_poly.pdbx_seq_one_letter_code
_entity_poly.pdbx_strand_id
1 'polypeptide(L)'
;MAQNNNAQGEMQLVVFDLASEFYGVDIGDVREIMRMQNVTRVPGTPTFMEGVINLRGKIVPVVDLRKRLELKVKAQTKESRIVVVDIGGKDVGVIVDGVTEVLRIPLASIEPPSQMVANSDSGYLRGIAKLKDKLVILLDLSKVLATMGYEAISGLKPEEFEIGNIGENVKNKIPTLVGV
;
A
#
# COMPACT_ATOMS: atom_id res chain seq x y z
N MET A 1 24.93 32.41 -17.89
CA MET A 1 25.26 31.47 -16.82
C MET A 1 24.16 30.43 -16.74
N ALA A 2 24.50 29.20 -17.06
CA ALA A 2 23.58 28.12 -16.86
C ALA A 2 23.34 27.96 -15.36
N GLN A 3 22.25 28.44 -14.89
CA GLN A 3 21.88 28.28 -13.52
C GLN A 3 21.42 26.83 -13.33
N ASN A 4 22.15 26.16 -12.50
CA ASN A 4 21.86 24.84 -12.04
C ASN A 4 20.49 24.78 -11.31
N ASN A 5 19.41 24.95 -12.06
CA ASN A 5 18.06 24.81 -11.54
C ASN A 5 17.62 23.35 -11.42
N ASN A 6 18.56 22.43 -11.58
CA ASN A 6 18.27 20.99 -11.51
C ASN A 6 18.23 20.42 -10.10
N ALA A 7 18.46 21.23 -9.08
CA ALA A 7 18.43 20.74 -7.70
C ALA A 7 17.06 20.81 -7.05
N GLN A 8 16.03 21.27 -7.77
CA GLN A 8 14.71 21.49 -7.20
C GLN A 8 13.64 20.72 -7.96
N GLY A 9 13.84 19.41 -8.04
CA GLY A 9 12.74 18.54 -8.40
C GLY A 9 11.65 18.64 -7.34
N GLU A 10 10.42 18.50 -7.77
CA GLU A 10 9.26 18.36 -6.89
C GLU A 10 8.80 16.93 -6.89
N MET A 11 8.21 16.52 -5.78
CA MET A 11 7.57 15.22 -5.61
C MET A 11 6.10 15.45 -5.28
N GLN A 12 5.23 14.70 -5.93
CA GLN A 12 3.82 14.66 -5.55
C GLN A 12 3.57 13.47 -4.64
N LEU A 13 2.95 13.74 -3.53
CA LEU A 13 2.65 12.73 -2.51
C LEU A 13 1.15 12.59 -2.34
N VAL A 14 0.69 11.36 -2.25
CA VAL A 14 -0.60 11.05 -1.65
C VAL A 14 -0.37 10.90 -0.16
N VAL A 15 -0.98 11.78 0.63
CA VAL A 15 -0.88 11.80 2.09
C VAL A 15 -2.10 11.15 2.70
N PHE A 16 -1.87 10.22 3.60
CA PHE A 16 -2.94 9.49 4.27
C PHE A 16 -2.67 9.35 5.77
N ASP A 17 -3.74 9.20 6.51
CA ASP A 17 -3.70 8.91 7.95
C ASP A 17 -3.50 7.42 8.18
N LEU A 18 -2.64 7.12 9.12
CA LEU A 18 -2.41 5.76 9.56
C LEU A 18 -2.03 5.77 11.03
N ALA A 19 -2.88 5.19 11.89
CA ALA A 19 -2.68 5.17 13.34
C ALA A 19 -2.40 6.56 13.94
N SER A 20 -3.13 7.58 13.48
CA SER A 20 -3.05 8.98 13.93
C SER A 20 -1.79 9.73 13.50
N GLU A 21 -0.98 9.16 12.61
CA GLU A 21 0.18 9.83 12.01
C GLU A 21 -0.02 10.00 10.51
N PHE A 22 0.72 10.94 9.91
CA PHE A 22 0.67 11.18 8.48
C PHE A 22 1.76 10.41 7.75
N TYR A 23 1.34 9.68 6.73
CA TYR A 23 2.23 8.96 5.84
C TYR A 23 2.02 9.43 4.42
N GLY A 24 3.03 9.27 3.60
CA GLY A 24 2.95 9.65 2.20
C GLY A 24 3.61 8.64 1.29
N VAL A 25 3.07 8.51 0.10
CA VAL A 25 3.64 7.70 -0.97
C VAL A 25 3.69 8.53 -2.25
N ASP A 26 4.60 8.18 -3.13
CA ASP A 26 4.70 8.83 -4.43
C ASP A 26 3.41 8.61 -5.23
N ILE A 27 2.85 9.70 -5.76
CA ILE A 27 1.64 9.61 -6.58
C ILE A 27 1.85 8.74 -7.82
N GLY A 28 3.09 8.64 -8.31
CA GLY A 28 3.42 7.78 -9.44
C GLY A 28 3.18 6.29 -9.18
N ASP A 29 3.22 5.89 -7.92
CA ASP A 29 2.95 4.51 -7.52
C ASP A 29 1.46 4.24 -7.27
N VAL A 30 0.65 5.29 -7.19
CA VAL A 30 -0.79 5.17 -6.90
C VAL A 30 -1.59 5.04 -8.20
N ARG A 31 -2.36 3.97 -8.30
CA ARG A 31 -3.26 3.72 -9.42
C ARG A 31 -4.63 4.34 -9.18
N GLU A 32 -5.15 4.15 -7.98
CA GLU A 32 -6.52 4.52 -7.65
C GLU A 32 -6.69 4.62 -6.12
N ILE A 33 -7.59 5.49 -5.70
CA ILE A 33 -8.03 5.61 -4.31
C ILE A 33 -9.52 5.33 -4.29
N MET A 34 -9.95 4.39 -3.47
CA MET A 34 -11.34 3.96 -3.45
C MET A 34 -11.86 3.81 -2.03
N ARG A 35 -13.17 3.86 -1.90
CA ARG A 35 -13.83 3.55 -0.63
C ARG A 35 -13.65 2.10 -0.27
N MET A 36 -13.81 1.80 1.01
CA MET A 36 -13.84 0.41 1.45
C MET A 36 -14.96 -0.34 0.76
N GLN A 37 -14.65 -1.56 0.37
CA GLN A 37 -15.61 -2.49 -0.20
C GLN A 37 -15.40 -3.87 0.42
N ASN A 38 -16.28 -4.79 0.12
CA ASN A 38 -16.17 -6.15 0.64
C ASN A 38 -14.89 -6.81 0.20
N VAL A 39 -14.12 -7.26 1.17
CA VAL A 39 -12.86 -7.98 0.96
C VAL A 39 -13.13 -9.46 1.23
N THR A 40 -12.84 -10.28 0.24
CA THR A 40 -12.97 -11.73 0.38
C THR A 40 -11.71 -12.28 1.05
N ARG A 41 -11.90 -12.89 2.20
CA ARG A 41 -10.78 -13.44 2.97
C ARG A 41 -10.23 -14.69 2.30
N VAL A 42 -8.91 -14.78 2.21
CA VAL A 42 -8.20 -15.94 1.68
C VAL A 42 -7.54 -16.69 2.84
N PRO A 43 -7.91 -17.97 3.08
CA PRO A 43 -7.31 -18.75 4.15
C PRO A 43 -5.82 -18.98 3.93
N GLY A 44 -5.06 -19.08 5.04
CA GLY A 44 -3.64 -19.42 4.99
C GLY A 44 -2.72 -18.26 4.63
N THR A 45 -3.24 -17.05 4.55
CA THR A 45 -2.44 -15.85 4.28
C THR A 45 -1.96 -15.19 5.57
N PRO A 46 -0.89 -14.37 5.52
CA PRO A 46 -0.44 -13.63 6.69
C PRO A 46 -1.52 -12.73 7.28
N THR A 47 -1.40 -12.42 8.57
CA THR A 47 -2.40 -11.61 9.30
C THR A 47 -2.61 -10.22 8.74
N PHE A 48 -1.59 -9.60 8.12
CA PHE A 48 -1.70 -8.30 7.49
C PHE A 48 -2.45 -8.33 6.15
N MET A 49 -2.60 -9.49 5.53
CA MET A 49 -3.38 -9.63 4.31
C MET A 49 -4.85 -9.80 4.67
N GLU A 50 -5.66 -8.83 4.32
CA GLU A 50 -7.10 -8.86 4.59
C GLU A 50 -7.85 -9.79 3.64
N GLY A 51 -7.35 -9.96 2.42
CA GLY A 51 -7.96 -10.80 1.42
C GLY A 51 -7.80 -10.23 0.02
N VAL A 52 -8.82 -10.41 -0.80
CA VAL A 52 -8.84 -9.93 -2.18
C VAL A 52 -10.12 -9.19 -2.49
N ILE A 53 -10.05 -8.27 -3.44
CA ILE A 53 -11.20 -7.58 -4.00
C ILE A 53 -11.27 -7.82 -5.50
N ASN A 54 -12.47 -7.70 -6.05
CA ASN A 54 -12.66 -7.67 -7.50
C ASN A 54 -12.68 -6.20 -7.95
N LEU A 55 -11.66 -5.80 -8.68
CA LEU A 55 -11.56 -4.46 -9.25
C LEU A 55 -11.67 -4.54 -10.77
N ARG A 56 -12.86 -4.25 -11.28
CA ARG A 56 -13.14 -4.30 -12.73
C ARG A 56 -12.72 -5.62 -13.39
N GLY A 57 -13.07 -6.73 -12.76
CA GLY A 57 -12.74 -8.07 -13.25
C GLY A 57 -11.33 -8.56 -12.90
N LYS A 58 -10.51 -7.73 -12.26
CA LYS A 58 -9.20 -8.13 -11.74
C LYS A 58 -9.30 -8.47 -10.27
N ILE A 59 -8.61 -9.51 -9.87
CA ILE A 59 -8.44 -9.85 -8.46
C ILE A 59 -7.22 -9.10 -7.93
N VAL A 60 -7.47 -8.25 -6.94
CA VAL A 60 -6.45 -7.40 -6.33
C VAL A 60 -6.29 -7.79 -4.86
N PRO A 61 -5.09 -8.19 -4.42
CA PRO A 61 -4.85 -8.47 -3.01
C PRO A 61 -4.93 -7.17 -2.21
N VAL A 62 -5.46 -7.28 -0.98
CA VAL A 62 -5.64 -6.13 -0.07
C VAL A 62 -4.89 -6.40 1.21
N VAL A 63 -4.02 -5.48 1.55
CA VAL A 63 -3.16 -5.51 2.73
C VAL A 63 -3.60 -4.42 3.70
N ASP A 64 -3.71 -4.76 4.97
CA ASP A 64 -3.89 -3.76 6.03
C ASP A 64 -2.51 -3.20 6.39
N LEU A 65 -2.27 -1.96 5.99
CA LEU A 65 -0.97 -1.32 6.19
C LEU A 65 -0.64 -1.11 7.67
N ARG A 66 -1.66 -0.95 8.52
CA ARG A 66 -1.47 -0.82 9.97
C ARG A 66 -0.91 -2.11 10.56
N LYS A 67 -1.47 -3.23 10.17
CA LYS A 67 -0.99 -4.57 10.59
C LYS A 67 0.42 -4.83 10.07
N ARG A 68 0.65 -4.45 8.81
CA ARG A 68 1.96 -4.65 8.18
C ARG A 68 3.08 -3.87 8.88
N LEU A 69 2.78 -2.64 9.29
CA LEU A 69 3.72 -1.77 10.00
C LEU A 69 3.68 -1.94 11.52
N GLU A 70 2.92 -2.92 12.02
CA GLU A 70 2.76 -3.20 13.44
C GLU A 70 2.27 -1.99 14.24
N LEU A 71 1.38 -1.23 13.63
CA LEU A 71 0.74 -0.08 14.24
C LEU A 71 -0.58 -0.50 14.91
N LYS A 72 -1.09 0.38 15.77
CA LYS A 72 -2.37 0.16 16.42
C LYS A 72 -3.50 0.14 15.39
N VAL A 73 -4.22 -0.97 15.32
CA VAL A 73 -5.35 -1.15 14.41
C VAL A 73 -6.60 -0.58 15.06
N LYS A 74 -7.26 0.32 14.36
CA LYS A 74 -8.56 0.88 14.73
C LYS A 74 -9.64 0.28 13.84
N ALA A 75 -10.89 0.30 14.33
CA ALA A 75 -12.03 -0.08 13.51
C ALA A 75 -12.12 0.80 12.25
N GLN A 76 -12.60 0.22 11.17
CA GLN A 76 -12.86 0.97 9.95
C GLN A 76 -13.91 2.06 10.19
N THR A 77 -13.72 3.19 9.55
CA THR A 77 -14.63 4.33 9.59
C THR A 77 -15.07 4.69 8.18
N LYS A 78 -15.94 5.68 8.06
CA LYS A 78 -16.34 6.25 6.76
C LYS A 78 -15.14 6.85 6.01
N GLU A 79 -14.09 7.23 6.73
CA GLU A 79 -12.88 7.84 6.17
C GLU A 79 -11.89 6.79 5.65
N SER A 80 -12.02 5.54 6.07
CA SER A 80 -11.14 4.46 5.62
C SER A 80 -11.16 4.32 4.09
N ARG A 81 -10.00 4.07 3.52
CA ARG A 81 -9.84 3.96 2.06
C ARG A 81 -8.94 2.79 1.72
N ILE A 82 -9.11 2.30 0.52
CA ILE A 82 -8.17 1.40 -0.13
C ILE A 82 -7.40 2.22 -1.16
N VAL A 83 -6.10 2.29 -1.00
CA VAL A 83 -5.20 2.91 -1.99
C VAL A 83 -4.62 1.77 -2.83
N VAL A 84 -4.96 1.74 -4.09
CA VAL A 84 -4.44 0.75 -5.03
C VAL A 84 -3.11 1.27 -5.57
N VAL A 85 -2.06 0.51 -5.38
CA VAL A 85 -0.70 0.88 -5.76
C VAL A 85 -0.12 -0.14 -6.73
N ASP A 86 0.80 0.33 -7.54
CA ASP A 86 1.56 -0.52 -8.46
C ASP A 86 2.83 -1.01 -7.75
N ILE A 87 2.93 -2.31 -7.59
CA ILE A 87 4.11 -2.96 -7.02
C ILE A 87 4.69 -3.92 -8.07
N GLY A 88 5.73 -3.44 -8.76
CA GLY A 88 6.40 -4.25 -9.77
C GLY A 88 5.49 -4.69 -10.93
N GLY A 89 4.57 -3.83 -11.35
CA GLY A 89 3.61 -4.11 -12.42
C GLY A 89 2.33 -4.79 -11.95
N LYS A 90 2.17 -4.99 -10.65
CA LYS A 90 0.97 -5.63 -10.08
C LYS A 90 0.25 -4.68 -9.13
N ASP A 91 -1.07 -4.70 -9.20
CA ASP A 91 -1.91 -3.88 -8.34
C ASP A 91 -2.07 -4.53 -6.97
N VAL A 92 -1.84 -3.76 -5.92
CA VAL A 92 -2.06 -4.15 -4.54
C VAL A 92 -2.86 -3.05 -3.85
N GLY A 93 -3.93 -3.41 -3.17
CA GLY A 93 -4.69 -2.48 -2.35
C GLY A 93 -4.10 -2.40 -0.94
N VAL A 94 -3.90 -1.21 -0.43
CA VAL A 94 -3.50 -0.98 0.96
C VAL A 94 -4.59 -0.22 1.70
N ILE A 95 -4.98 -0.72 2.86
CA ILE A 95 -6.00 -0.08 3.70
C ILE A 95 -5.33 0.97 4.55
N VAL A 96 -5.87 2.18 4.51
CA VAL A 96 -5.45 3.33 5.32
C VAL A 96 -6.65 3.90 6.08
N ASP A 97 -6.38 4.65 7.15
CA ASP A 97 -7.44 5.23 7.97
C ASP A 97 -8.18 6.37 7.28
N GLY A 98 -7.50 7.08 6.40
CA GLY A 98 -8.09 8.14 5.57
C GLY A 98 -7.06 8.72 4.63
N VAL A 99 -7.52 9.27 3.53
CA VAL A 99 -6.66 10.03 2.61
C VAL A 99 -6.95 11.51 2.82
N THR A 100 -5.93 12.27 3.17
CA THR A 100 -6.10 13.68 3.53
C THR A 100 -5.94 14.62 2.34
N GLU A 101 -4.88 14.43 1.58
CA GLU A 101 -4.55 15.36 0.50
C GLU A 101 -3.52 14.79 -0.46
N VAL A 102 -3.39 15.45 -1.59
CA VAL A 102 -2.26 15.27 -2.52
C VAL A 102 -1.41 16.52 -2.42
N LEU A 103 -0.15 16.35 -2.06
CA LEU A 103 0.80 17.45 -1.88
C LEU A 103 1.89 17.42 -2.93
N ARG A 104 2.27 18.60 -3.37
CA ARG A 104 3.47 18.80 -4.17
C ARG A 104 4.51 19.46 -3.28
N ILE A 105 5.62 18.77 -3.07
CA ILE A 105 6.68 19.26 -2.18
C ILE A 105 8.03 19.28 -2.91
N PRO A 106 8.88 20.27 -2.60
CA PRO A 106 10.26 20.26 -3.09
C PRO A 106 11.04 19.06 -2.52
N LEU A 107 11.85 18.42 -3.31
CA LEU A 107 12.71 17.33 -2.83
C LEU A 107 13.63 17.79 -1.68
N ALA A 108 14.02 19.07 -1.68
CA ALA A 108 14.81 19.65 -0.60
C ALA A 108 14.10 19.67 0.77
N SER A 109 12.76 19.57 0.79
CA SER A 109 11.98 19.52 2.03
C SER A 109 11.92 18.11 2.64
N ILE A 110 12.51 17.12 1.98
CA ILE A 110 12.53 15.75 2.45
C ILE A 110 13.87 15.49 3.13
N GLU A 111 13.81 15.18 4.42
CA GLU A 111 14.98 14.74 5.16
C GLU A 111 15.13 13.22 5.06
N PRO A 112 16.33 12.71 4.81
CA PRO A 112 16.57 11.27 4.86
C PRO A 112 16.36 10.76 6.30
N PRO A 113 16.03 9.48 6.47
CA PRO A 113 15.91 8.89 7.80
C PRO A 113 17.24 9.06 8.57
N SER A 114 17.16 9.47 9.83
CA SER A 114 18.34 9.50 10.67
C SER A 114 18.93 8.10 10.82
N GLN A 115 20.23 8.00 11.15
CA GLN A 115 20.88 6.71 11.35
C GLN A 115 20.18 5.85 12.42
N MET A 116 19.59 6.49 13.41
CA MET A 116 18.82 5.78 14.45
C MET A 116 17.58 5.08 13.88
N VAL A 117 16.95 5.69 12.89
CA VAL A 117 15.79 5.12 12.20
C VAL A 117 16.23 4.16 11.10
N ALA A 118 17.33 4.46 10.42
CA ALA A 118 17.87 3.61 9.36
C ALA A 118 18.41 2.26 9.86
N ASN A 119 18.82 2.20 11.10
CA ASN A 119 19.30 0.96 11.75
C ASN A 119 18.16 0.10 12.30
N SER A 120 16.93 0.59 12.31
CA SER A 120 15.77 -0.27 12.53
C SER A 120 15.53 -1.08 11.25
N ASP A 121 14.92 -2.25 11.38
CA ASP A 121 14.59 -3.14 10.25
C ASP A 121 13.61 -2.51 9.23
N SER A 122 13.58 -1.19 9.18
CA SER A 122 12.63 -0.37 8.43
C SER A 122 13.25 0.25 7.18
N GLY A 123 13.88 -0.57 6.34
CA GLY A 123 14.41 -0.13 5.04
C GLY A 123 13.37 0.46 4.09
N TYR A 124 12.10 0.50 4.49
CA TYR A 124 10.99 1.06 3.73
C TYR A 124 10.74 2.55 3.97
N LEU A 125 11.46 3.19 4.90
CA LEU A 125 11.37 4.63 5.10
C LEU A 125 12.24 5.36 4.07
N ARG A 126 11.63 6.16 3.23
CA ARG A 126 12.34 6.99 2.24
C ARG A 126 12.83 8.30 2.84
N GLY A 127 12.15 8.80 3.84
CA GLY A 127 12.46 10.08 4.46
C GLY A 127 11.28 10.64 5.23
N ILE A 128 11.45 11.85 5.70
CA ILE A 128 10.41 12.60 6.42
C ILE A 128 10.27 13.96 5.76
N ALA A 129 9.07 14.28 5.30
CA ALA A 129 8.74 15.58 4.78
C ALA A 129 8.31 16.49 5.92
N LYS A 130 8.99 17.61 6.08
CA LYS A 130 8.62 18.65 7.05
C LYS A 130 7.69 19.65 6.39
N LEU A 131 6.46 19.68 6.83
CA LEU A 131 5.50 20.71 6.48
C LEU A 131 5.35 21.69 7.65
N LYS A 132 4.68 22.82 7.42
CA LYS A 132 4.59 23.88 8.43
C LYS A 132 4.02 23.39 9.77
N ASP A 133 3.07 22.48 9.75
CA ASP A 133 2.26 22.07 10.90
C ASP A 133 2.27 20.55 11.11
N LYS A 134 2.96 19.79 10.27
CA LYS A 134 2.97 18.34 10.41
C LYS A 134 4.20 17.70 9.76
N LEU A 135 4.52 16.53 10.23
CA LEU A 135 5.51 15.65 9.61
C LEU A 135 4.80 14.57 8.82
N VAL A 136 5.30 14.28 7.64
CA VAL A 136 4.79 13.21 6.78
C VAL A 136 5.90 12.19 6.59
N ILE A 137 5.63 10.97 7.01
CA ILE A 137 6.58 9.85 6.88
C ILE A 137 6.44 9.26 5.48
N LEU A 138 7.49 9.34 4.68
CA LEU A 138 7.50 8.83 3.32
C LEU A 138 7.83 7.34 3.30
N LEU A 139 6.95 6.55 2.71
CA LEU A 139 7.10 5.12 2.59
C LEU A 139 7.44 4.72 1.16
N ASP A 140 8.31 3.73 1.05
CA ASP A 140 8.48 2.95 -0.16
C ASP A 140 7.63 1.67 -0.04
N LEU A 141 6.45 1.68 -0.63
CA LEU A 141 5.52 0.56 -0.50
C LEU A 141 6.05 -0.71 -1.17
N SER A 142 6.86 -0.58 -2.21
CA SER A 142 7.52 -1.74 -2.82
C SER A 142 8.38 -2.48 -1.79
N LYS A 143 9.12 -1.74 -0.98
CA LYS A 143 9.94 -2.31 0.10
C LYS A 143 9.10 -2.80 1.27
N VAL A 144 8.06 -2.05 1.65
CA VAL A 144 7.13 -2.46 2.71
C VAL A 144 6.55 -3.83 2.40
N LEU A 145 6.16 -4.05 1.16
CA LEU A 145 5.52 -5.29 0.74
C LEU A 145 6.53 -6.38 0.35
N ALA A 146 7.70 -6.01 -0.18
CA ALA A 146 8.74 -6.94 -0.60
C ALA A 146 9.50 -7.58 0.58
N THR A 147 9.77 -6.83 1.64
CA THR A 147 10.49 -7.33 2.81
C THR A 147 9.77 -8.46 3.56
N MET A 148 8.51 -8.67 3.30
CA MET A 148 7.79 -9.82 3.86
C MET A 148 7.74 -11.04 2.94
N GLY A 149 8.54 -10.99 1.89
CA GLY A 149 8.40 -11.94 0.83
C GLY A 149 7.07 -11.69 0.11
N TYR A 150 7.15 -11.05 -1.01
CA TYR A 150 6.08 -11.10 -2.01
C TYR A 150 5.61 -12.55 -2.20
N GLU A 151 6.50 -13.50 -1.93
CA GLU A 151 6.25 -14.92 -1.81
C GLU A 151 5.32 -15.29 -0.64
N ALA A 152 5.32 -14.56 0.44
CA ALA A 152 4.39 -14.79 1.55
C ALA A 152 3.01 -14.17 1.29
N ILE A 153 2.95 -13.09 0.49
CA ILE A 153 1.71 -12.56 -0.07
C ILE A 153 1.31 -13.44 -1.26
N SER A 154 2.30 -14.00 -1.92
CA SER A 154 2.19 -14.91 -3.04
C SER A 154 2.39 -16.38 -2.63
N GLY A 155 2.06 -16.75 -1.46
CA GLY A 155 1.78 -18.17 -1.22
C GLY A 155 0.98 -18.76 -2.42
N LEU A 156 0.57 -17.89 -3.26
CA LEU A 156 0.12 -17.89 -4.64
C LEU A 156 1.33 -17.58 -5.54
N LYS A 157 1.81 -18.56 -6.25
CA LYS A 157 2.81 -18.34 -7.29
C LYS A 157 2.32 -17.23 -8.24
N PRO A 158 3.21 -16.46 -8.86
CA PRO A 158 2.79 -15.43 -9.82
C PRO A 158 1.79 -15.92 -10.86
N GLU A 159 1.87 -17.17 -11.20
CA GLU A 159 0.97 -17.89 -12.10
C GLU A 159 -0.44 -18.05 -11.54
N GLU A 160 -0.60 -18.03 -10.24
CA GLU A 160 -1.89 -18.14 -9.56
C GLU A 160 -2.64 -16.81 -9.44
N PHE A 161 -1.96 -15.70 -9.74
CA PHE A 161 -2.59 -14.40 -9.92
C PHE A 161 -3.12 -14.16 -11.33
N GLU A 162 -2.88 -15.05 -12.27
CA GLU A 162 -3.56 -14.99 -13.54
C GLU A 162 -5.05 -15.25 -13.34
N ILE A 163 -5.84 -14.32 -13.83
CA ILE A 163 -7.31 -14.29 -13.68
C ILE A 163 -7.95 -15.64 -14.07
N GLY A 164 -7.34 -16.36 -15.03
CA GLY A 164 -7.79 -17.67 -15.43
C GLY A 164 -7.73 -18.72 -14.32
N ASN A 165 -6.61 -18.80 -13.63
CA ASN A 165 -6.40 -19.82 -12.59
C ASN A 165 -7.25 -19.55 -11.33
N ILE A 166 -7.37 -18.28 -10.94
CA ILE A 166 -8.22 -17.92 -9.80
C ILE A 166 -9.70 -18.16 -10.15
N GLY A 167 -10.10 -17.86 -11.38
CA GLY A 167 -11.45 -18.11 -11.86
C GLY A 167 -11.80 -19.60 -11.89
N GLU A 168 -10.87 -20.45 -12.29
CA GLU A 168 -11.07 -21.90 -12.29
C GLU A 168 -11.14 -22.47 -10.88
N ASN A 169 -10.25 -22.05 -10.00
CA ASN A 169 -10.28 -22.49 -8.61
C ASN A 169 -11.57 -22.06 -7.88
N VAL A 170 -12.03 -20.86 -8.14
CA VAL A 170 -13.29 -20.39 -7.58
C VAL A 170 -14.48 -21.11 -8.19
N LYS A 171 -14.47 -21.33 -9.50
CA LYS A 171 -15.54 -22.08 -10.17
C LYS A 171 -15.62 -23.54 -9.70
N ASN A 172 -14.50 -24.15 -9.41
CA ASN A 172 -14.46 -25.53 -8.92
C ASN A 172 -14.92 -25.66 -7.47
N LYS A 173 -14.70 -24.65 -6.65
CA LYS A 173 -15.14 -24.65 -5.24
C LYS A 173 -16.60 -24.26 -5.07
N ILE A 174 -17.08 -23.28 -5.84
CA ILE A 174 -18.46 -22.77 -5.73
C ILE A 174 -19.51 -23.85 -6.08
N PRO A 175 -19.38 -24.60 -7.18
CA PRO A 175 -20.34 -25.67 -7.48
C PRO A 175 -20.39 -26.75 -6.40
N THR A 176 -19.26 -27.06 -5.76
CA THR A 176 -19.20 -28.05 -4.68
C THR A 176 -19.90 -27.56 -3.41
N LEU A 177 -19.82 -26.27 -3.13
CA LEU A 177 -20.51 -25.66 -1.97
C LEU A 177 -22.00 -25.43 -2.23
N VAL A 178 -22.38 -25.15 -3.46
CA VAL A 178 -23.79 -24.89 -3.85
C VAL A 178 -24.52 -26.18 -4.17
N GLY A 179 -23.80 -27.24 -4.53
CA GLY A 179 -24.37 -28.57 -4.79
C GLY A 179 -24.71 -29.36 -3.54
N VAL A 180 -24.44 -28.78 -2.38
CA VAL A 180 -24.84 -29.32 -1.07
C VAL A 180 -26.07 -28.58 -0.59
#